data_66bdd8b165883918b87dd75334b84760
#
_entry.id   66bdd8b165883918b87dd75334b84760
#
_cell.length_a   1.000
_cell.length_b   1.000
_cell.length_c   1.000
_cell.angle_alpha   90.00
_cell.angle_beta   90.00
_cell.angle_gamma   90.00
#
_symmetry.space_group_name_H-M   'P 1'
#
loop_
_entity.id
_entity.type
_entity.pdbx_description
1 polymer ?
#
loop_
_entity_poly.entity_id
_entity_poly.type
_entity_poly.pdbx_seq_one_letter_code
_entity_poly.pdbx_strand_id
1 'polypeptide(L)'
;MLMEVAQAPRFESGVSVIEKIASLDDERLDVYARLTEVQLRNKLEPEKGIFIAESDKVIDRALTAGYEPLSLLIPEHKLDAMRGLIERAQVAWDCFHEKQNRGGSHEAQAAGCKATDVEILRDGRTAERVANGTSASIDDGAVENVTDNTDAPEGLPVFVAPASEIEKLAGYELTRGVLCAMRRKLLPSVCELLETTKARRIAILEDITNHTNVGAAFRSAAALGIDAILVTPTCCDPLYRRAVRVSMGTVFQVPWTRIGMNTGIESANCNEGAIHASADEILQSDAWPVQGLQMLRGLGFKSAALALNDNSISLDDPQLKECEKLAVVLGTEGDGLSDHTIAACDYTVKIPMAHGVDSLNVAAASAVAFWELRVR
;
A
#
# COMPACT_ATOMS: atom_id res chain seq x y z
N MET A 1 -44.80 -24.89 9.04
CA MET A 1 -44.26 -25.06 7.68
C MET A 1 -42.83 -24.52 7.76
N LEU A 2 -41.90 -25.42 8.09
CA LEU A 2 -40.48 -25.09 8.29
C LEU A 2 -39.85 -24.89 6.89
N MET A 3 -39.38 -23.69 6.61
CA MET A 3 -38.60 -23.42 5.42
C MET A 3 -37.21 -24.04 5.62
N GLU A 4 -36.90 -25.00 4.78
CA GLU A 4 -35.60 -25.62 4.60
C GLU A 4 -34.57 -24.56 4.20
N VAL A 5 -33.60 -24.32 5.06
CA VAL A 5 -32.43 -23.48 4.72
C VAL A 5 -31.58 -24.31 3.77
N ALA A 6 -31.57 -23.93 2.51
CA ALA A 6 -30.73 -24.57 1.50
C ALA A 6 -29.24 -24.39 1.89
N GLN A 7 -28.57 -25.51 2.18
CA GLN A 7 -27.13 -25.54 2.43
C GLN A 7 -26.36 -25.05 1.21
N ALA A 8 -25.50 -24.07 1.42
CA ALA A 8 -24.57 -23.55 0.42
C ALA A 8 -23.57 -24.66 -0.02
N PRO A 9 -23.11 -24.69 -1.28
CA PRO A 9 -22.18 -25.69 -1.76
C PRO A 9 -20.82 -25.54 -1.07
N ARG A 10 -20.33 -26.60 -0.44
CA ARG A 10 -19.00 -26.71 0.17
C ARG A 10 -17.97 -27.01 -0.91
N PHE A 11 -16.90 -26.24 -0.96
CA PHE A 11 -15.71 -26.55 -1.78
C PHE A 11 -14.67 -27.25 -0.89
N GLU A 12 -14.15 -28.39 -1.32
CA GLU A 12 -13.12 -29.17 -0.63
C GLU A 12 -11.74 -28.52 -0.87
N SER A 13 -11.05 -28.19 0.19
CA SER A 13 -9.75 -27.54 0.43
C SER A 13 -9.84 -26.01 0.69
N GLY A 14 -9.70 -25.60 1.95
CA GLY A 14 -9.75 -24.20 2.41
C GLY A 14 -11.12 -23.57 2.14
N VAL A 15 -12.07 -23.72 3.05
CA VAL A 15 -13.48 -23.41 2.76
C VAL A 15 -13.73 -21.92 2.94
N SER A 16 -13.74 -21.15 1.84
CA SER A 16 -14.33 -19.80 1.87
C SER A 16 -15.78 -19.90 2.33
N VAL A 17 -16.14 -19.11 3.35
CA VAL A 17 -17.51 -19.09 3.87
C VAL A 17 -18.34 -18.14 2.99
N ILE A 18 -19.05 -18.69 1.99
CA ILE A 18 -19.92 -17.89 1.12
C ILE A 18 -21.26 -17.70 1.79
N GLU A 19 -21.56 -16.45 2.14
CA GLU A 19 -22.78 -16.08 2.82
C GLU A 19 -23.64 -15.15 1.95
N LYS A 20 -24.91 -15.51 1.75
CA LYS A 20 -25.90 -14.60 1.18
C LYS A 20 -26.36 -13.64 2.27
N ILE A 21 -26.16 -12.36 2.05
CA ILE A 21 -26.57 -11.31 2.97
C ILE A 21 -28.07 -11.07 2.86
N ALA A 22 -28.75 -11.23 3.98
CA ALA A 22 -30.19 -11.02 4.10
C ALA A 22 -30.54 -9.58 4.53
N SER A 23 -29.63 -8.87 5.20
CA SER A 23 -29.81 -7.49 5.65
C SER A 23 -28.52 -6.69 5.48
N LEU A 24 -28.64 -5.42 5.10
CA LEU A 24 -27.52 -4.46 5.06
C LEU A 24 -27.09 -3.97 6.46
N ASP A 25 -27.85 -4.28 7.49
CA ASP A 25 -27.57 -3.90 8.88
C ASP A 25 -26.59 -4.87 9.57
N ASP A 26 -25.98 -5.79 8.81
CA ASP A 26 -24.96 -6.69 9.31
C ASP A 26 -23.67 -5.90 9.59
N GLU A 27 -23.23 -5.84 10.85
CA GLU A 27 -22.06 -5.09 11.30
C GLU A 27 -20.77 -5.47 10.56
N ARG A 28 -20.67 -6.70 10.05
CA ARG A 28 -19.53 -7.18 9.25
C ARG A 28 -19.42 -6.45 7.90
N LEU A 29 -20.51 -5.83 7.43
CA LEU A 29 -20.54 -5.02 6.20
C LEU A 29 -20.16 -3.55 6.41
N ASP A 30 -20.02 -3.08 7.64
CA ASP A 30 -19.68 -1.68 7.95
C ASP A 30 -18.40 -1.21 7.26
N VAL A 31 -17.46 -2.13 7.05
CA VAL A 31 -16.22 -1.86 6.32
C VAL A 31 -16.48 -1.37 4.89
N TYR A 32 -17.59 -1.77 4.28
CA TYR A 32 -18.00 -1.40 2.93
C TYR A 32 -19.01 -0.25 2.88
N ALA A 33 -19.55 0.17 4.03
CA ALA A 33 -20.58 1.20 4.08
C ALA A 33 -20.00 2.59 3.71
N ARG A 34 -20.81 3.41 3.01
CA ARG A 34 -20.53 4.84 2.75
C ARG A 34 -19.13 5.11 2.19
N LEU A 35 -18.69 4.33 1.21
CA LEU A 35 -17.36 4.45 0.62
C LEU A 35 -17.13 5.77 -0.15
N THR A 36 -18.17 6.57 -0.38
CA THR A 36 -18.08 7.90 -0.99
C THR A 36 -17.76 9.02 0.00
N GLU A 37 -17.91 8.78 1.30
CA GLU A 37 -17.65 9.75 2.35
C GLU A 37 -16.15 9.89 2.61
N VAL A 38 -15.46 10.68 1.78
CA VAL A 38 -13.99 10.78 1.74
C VAL A 38 -13.39 11.13 3.11
N GLN A 39 -13.93 12.13 3.82
CA GLN A 39 -13.38 12.56 5.10
C GLN A 39 -13.47 11.49 6.17
N LEU A 40 -14.61 10.80 6.24
CA LEU A 40 -14.81 9.69 7.16
C LEU A 40 -13.85 8.54 6.87
N ARG A 41 -13.71 8.17 5.59
CA ARG A 41 -12.87 7.06 5.17
C ARG A 41 -11.38 7.32 5.32
N ASN A 42 -10.92 8.55 5.04
CA ASN A 42 -9.53 8.93 5.27
C ASN A 42 -9.10 8.77 6.73
N LYS A 43 -10.04 8.88 7.67
CA LYS A 43 -9.80 8.68 9.09
C LYS A 43 -10.00 7.22 9.52
N LEU A 44 -11.15 6.64 9.21
CA LEU A 44 -11.52 5.31 9.68
C LEU A 44 -10.66 4.18 9.11
N GLU A 45 -10.34 4.22 7.83
CA GLU A 45 -9.56 3.14 7.20
C GLU A 45 -8.14 3.03 7.77
N PRO A 46 -7.34 4.12 7.93
CA PRO A 46 -6.05 4.06 8.60
C PRO A 46 -6.15 3.67 10.07
N GLU A 47 -7.10 4.25 10.84
CA GLU A 47 -7.28 3.95 12.27
C GLU A 47 -7.66 2.48 12.51
N LYS A 48 -8.49 1.91 11.66
CA LYS A 48 -8.87 0.48 11.71
C LYS A 48 -7.79 -0.44 11.12
N GLY A 49 -6.72 0.10 10.56
CA GLY A 49 -5.66 -0.66 9.89
C GLY A 49 -6.13 -1.39 8.64
N ILE A 50 -7.12 -0.84 7.91
CA ILE A 50 -7.73 -1.45 6.73
C ILE A 50 -7.70 -0.53 5.52
N PHE A 51 -7.94 -1.09 4.33
CA PHE A 51 -8.28 -0.36 3.10
C PHE A 51 -9.19 -1.21 2.21
N ILE A 52 -9.83 -0.56 1.24
CA ILE A 52 -10.74 -1.24 0.30
C ILE A 52 -10.11 -1.29 -1.10
N ALA A 53 -9.91 -2.51 -1.61
CA ALA A 53 -9.53 -2.77 -2.99
C ALA A 53 -10.79 -3.03 -3.84
N GLU A 54 -10.87 -2.39 -5.01
CA GLU A 54 -12.00 -2.52 -5.95
C GLU A 54 -11.53 -3.10 -7.28
N SER A 55 -12.19 -4.10 -7.76
CA SER A 55 -11.97 -4.90 -8.98
C SER A 55 -11.02 -6.11 -8.81
N ASP A 56 -11.27 -7.12 -9.63
CA ASP A 56 -10.49 -8.36 -9.70
C ASP A 56 -8.97 -8.11 -9.86
N LYS A 57 -8.59 -7.26 -10.82
CA LYS A 57 -7.18 -6.97 -11.11
C LYS A 57 -6.47 -6.22 -9.98
N VAL A 58 -7.18 -5.31 -9.30
CA VAL A 58 -6.61 -4.54 -8.19
C VAL A 58 -6.42 -5.44 -6.97
N ILE A 59 -7.42 -6.27 -6.67
CA ILE A 59 -7.36 -7.24 -5.58
C ILE A 59 -6.25 -8.25 -5.82
N ASP A 60 -6.15 -8.78 -7.04
CA ASP A 60 -5.10 -9.73 -7.42
C ASP A 60 -3.69 -9.15 -7.24
N ARG A 61 -3.47 -7.89 -7.61
CA ARG A 61 -2.21 -7.18 -7.35
C ARG A 61 -1.91 -7.00 -5.87
N ALA A 62 -2.93 -6.70 -5.06
CA ALA A 62 -2.76 -6.58 -3.61
C ALA A 62 -2.42 -7.95 -2.97
N LEU A 63 -3.11 -9.02 -3.38
CA LEU A 63 -2.79 -10.39 -2.95
C LEU A 63 -1.35 -10.78 -3.33
N THR A 64 -0.96 -10.52 -4.59
CA THR A 64 0.41 -10.76 -5.09
C THR A 64 1.45 -9.97 -4.30
N ALA A 65 1.12 -8.75 -3.88
CA ALA A 65 1.97 -7.94 -3.02
C ALA A 65 1.94 -8.41 -1.55
N GLY A 66 1.20 -9.49 -1.22
CA GLY A 66 1.13 -10.08 0.11
C GLY A 66 0.32 -9.26 1.11
N TYR A 67 -0.75 -8.60 0.68
CA TYR A 67 -1.74 -8.02 1.60
C TYR A 67 -2.73 -9.09 2.04
N GLU A 68 -3.09 -9.08 3.33
CA GLU A 68 -4.05 -9.99 3.93
C GLU A 68 -5.48 -9.58 3.54
N PRO A 69 -6.26 -10.45 2.87
CA PRO A 69 -7.68 -10.22 2.65
C PRO A 69 -8.45 -10.50 3.95
N LEU A 70 -9.40 -9.63 4.29
CA LEU A 70 -10.24 -9.76 5.49
C LEU A 70 -11.65 -10.25 5.14
N SER A 71 -12.19 -9.81 4.00
CA SER A 71 -13.46 -10.28 3.45
C SER A 71 -13.60 -9.84 2.00
N LEU A 72 -14.54 -10.47 1.28
CA LEU A 72 -14.97 -10.09 -0.06
C LEU A 72 -16.45 -9.71 -0.05
N LEU A 73 -16.82 -8.72 -0.88
CA LEU A 73 -18.22 -8.37 -1.16
C LEU A 73 -18.47 -8.42 -2.67
N ILE A 74 -19.35 -9.32 -3.10
CA ILE A 74 -19.55 -9.69 -4.51
C ILE A 74 -21.02 -9.60 -4.89
N PRO A 75 -21.38 -8.93 -6.01
CA PRO A 75 -22.73 -9.01 -6.57
C PRO A 75 -23.08 -10.45 -7.00
N GLU A 76 -24.29 -10.90 -6.70
CA GLU A 76 -24.74 -12.27 -7.00
C GLU A 76 -24.47 -12.69 -8.44
N HIS A 77 -24.76 -11.82 -9.42
CA HIS A 77 -24.58 -12.11 -10.85
C HIS A 77 -23.10 -12.26 -11.27
N LYS A 78 -22.13 -11.90 -10.42
CA LYS A 78 -20.69 -12.01 -10.71
C LYS A 78 -20.00 -13.13 -9.93
N LEU A 79 -20.70 -13.81 -9.03
CA LEU A 79 -20.09 -14.82 -8.16
C LEU A 79 -19.31 -15.88 -8.94
N ASP A 80 -19.90 -16.45 -9.99
CA ASP A 80 -19.26 -17.48 -10.80
C ASP A 80 -17.99 -16.97 -11.51
N ALA A 81 -18.02 -15.75 -12.01
CA ALA A 81 -16.87 -15.13 -12.67
C ALA A 81 -15.70 -14.83 -11.69
N MET A 82 -16.01 -14.71 -10.38
CA MET A 82 -15.03 -14.39 -9.35
C MET A 82 -14.46 -15.62 -8.64
N ARG A 83 -14.84 -16.84 -8.98
CA ARG A 83 -14.37 -18.08 -8.31
C ARG A 83 -12.85 -18.15 -8.18
N GLY A 84 -12.12 -17.94 -9.28
CA GLY A 84 -10.67 -17.98 -9.26
C GLY A 84 -10.02 -16.87 -8.38
N LEU A 85 -10.69 -15.72 -8.22
CA LEU A 85 -10.24 -14.68 -7.29
C LEU A 85 -10.50 -15.09 -5.84
N ILE A 86 -11.67 -15.68 -5.57
CA ILE A 86 -12.04 -16.19 -4.24
C ILE A 86 -11.03 -17.25 -3.78
N GLU A 87 -10.68 -18.20 -4.65
CA GLU A 87 -9.69 -19.25 -4.36
C GLU A 87 -8.32 -18.65 -4.00
N ARG A 88 -7.81 -17.69 -4.79
CA ARG A 88 -6.55 -17.02 -4.48
C ARG A 88 -6.60 -16.21 -3.19
N ALA A 89 -7.71 -15.54 -2.93
CA ALA A 89 -7.91 -14.79 -1.69
C ALA A 89 -7.98 -15.73 -0.48
N GLN A 90 -8.63 -16.90 -0.60
CA GLN A 90 -8.65 -17.92 0.43
C GLN A 90 -7.24 -18.43 0.74
N VAL A 91 -6.47 -18.80 -0.27
CA VAL A 91 -5.07 -19.24 -0.07
C VAL A 91 -4.24 -18.18 0.65
N ALA A 92 -4.40 -16.91 0.27
CA ALA A 92 -3.72 -15.81 0.95
C ALA A 92 -4.18 -15.70 2.42
N TRP A 93 -5.48 -15.80 2.68
CA TRP A 93 -6.06 -15.77 4.03
C TRP A 93 -5.52 -16.90 4.91
N ASP A 94 -5.49 -18.14 4.40
CA ASP A 94 -4.96 -19.32 5.09
C ASP A 94 -3.48 -19.12 5.48
N CYS A 95 -2.66 -18.59 4.57
CA CYS A 95 -1.25 -18.28 4.84
C CYS A 95 -1.02 -17.33 6.03
N PHE A 96 -1.93 -16.37 6.26
CA PHE A 96 -1.84 -15.47 7.41
C PHE A 96 -2.29 -16.15 8.70
N HIS A 97 -3.38 -16.94 8.67
CA HIS A 97 -3.98 -17.55 9.85
C HIS A 97 -3.21 -18.79 10.33
N GLU A 98 -2.64 -19.59 9.43
CA GLU A 98 -1.76 -20.71 9.82
C GLU A 98 -0.49 -20.23 10.53
N LYS A 99 0.07 -19.08 10.16
CA LYS A 99 1.23 -18.50 10.84
C LYS A 99 0.91 -18.03 12.26
N GLN A 100 -0.29 -17.50 12.48
CA GLN A 100 -0.75 -17.11 13.82
C GLN A 100 -0.92 -18.32 14.74
N ASN A 101 -1.50 -19.40 14.23
CA ASN A 101 -1.72 -20.64 14.99
C ASN A 101 -0.42 -21.39 15.36
N ARG A 102 0.69 -21.13 14.66
CA ARG A 102 2.02 -21.75 14.92
C ARG A 102 2.91 -20.97 15.89
N GLY A 103 2.38 -19.96 16.58
CA GLY A 103 3.10 -19.24 17.65
C GLY A 103 4.26 -18.34 17.18
N GLY A 104 4.16 -17.78 15.97
CA GLY A 104 5.14 -16.83 15.45
C GLY A 104 5.03 -15.46 16.13
N SER A 105 6.12 -14.96 16.71
CA SER A 105 6.24 -13.61 17.26
C SER A 105 5.96 -12.53 16.21
N HIS A 106 5.52 -11.34 16.63
CA HIS A 106 5.17 -10.19 15.79
C HIS A 106 6.26 -9.75 14.78
N GLU A 107 7.51 -10.16 14.93
CA GLU A 107 8.61 -9.88 14.01
C GLU A 107 8.51 -10.60 12.64
N ALA A 108 7.72 -11.69 12.57
CA ALA A 108 7.53 -12.43 11.31
C ALA A 108 6.52 -11.78 10.32
N GLN A 109 5.81 -10.73 10.73
CA GLN A 109 4.81 -10.06 9.88
C GLN A 109 5.41 -9.19 8.76
N ALA A 110 6.69 -8.81 8.84
CA ALA A 110 7.37 -8.01 7.82
C ALA A 110 7.83 -8.82 6.59
N ALA A 111 7.99 -10.14 6.72
CA ALA A 111 8.34 -11.01 5.60
C ALA A 111 7.07 -11.49 4.88
N GLY A 112 6.57 -10.69 3.95
CA GLY A 112 5.43 -11.05 3.12
C GLY A 112 5.67 -12.37 2.39
N CYS A 113 4.65 -13.23 2.35
CA CYS A 113 4.63 -14.44 1.52
C CYS A 113 4.90 -14.01 0.07
N LYS A 114 6.12 -14.26 -0.44
CA LYS A 114 6.43 -14.01 -1.84
C LYS A 114 5.70 -15.08 -2.64
N ALA A 115 4.91 -14.67 -3.61
CA ALA A 115 4.20 -15.56 -4.55
C ALA A 115 5.13 -16.49 -5.35
N THR A 116 6.45 -16.42 -5.13
CA THR A 116 7.47 -17.27 -5.76
C THR A 116 7.64 -18.65 -5.12
N ASP A 117 7.03 -18.90 -3.95
CA ASP A 117 7.13 -20.21 -3.30
C ASP A 117 6.02 -21.19 -3.70
N VAL A 118 5.12 -20.78 -4.60
CA VAL A 118 4.14 -21.64 -5.23
C VAL A 118 4.56 -21.89 -6.67
N GLU A 119 5.41 -22.89 -6.89
CA GLU A 119 5.62 -23.47 -8.19
C GLU A 119 4.32 -24.17 -8.62
N ILE A 120 3.55 -23.51 -9.46
CA ILE A 120 2.40 -24.13 -10.13
C ILE A 120 2.97 -25.04 -11.20
N LEU A 121 3.16 -26.31 -10.85
CA LEU A 121 3.39 -27.36 -11.83
C LEU A 121 2.15 -27.45 -12.73
N ARG A 122 2.36 -27.34 -14.03
CA ARG A 122 1.32 -27.39 -15.08
C ARG A 122 0.57 -28.71 -15.17
N ASP A 123 0.81 -29.66 -14.28
CA ASP A 123 0.32 -31.05 -14.34
C ASP A 123 -0.42 -31.52 -13.06
N GLY A 124 -1.09 -30.68 -12.34
CA GLY A 124 -2.15 -31.10 -11.40
C GLY A 124 -1.83 -32.24 -10.41
N ARG A 125 -0.60 -32.38 -9.92
CA ARG A 125 -0.24 -33.33 -8.86
C ARG A 125 0.54 -32.65 -7.73
N THR A 126 -0.02 -32.74 -6.54
CA THR A 126 0.61 -32.32 -5.26
C THR A 126 1.66 -33.32 -4.81
N ALA A 127 2.86 -32.84 -4.47
CA ALA A 127 3.89 -33.65 -3.81
C ALA A 127 4.00 -33.25 -2.33
N GLU A 128 3.72 -34.21 -1.44
CA GLU A 128 3.93 -34.08 0.01
C GLU A 128 5.43 -34.16 0.33
N ARG A 129 5.90 -33.25 1.19
CA ARG A 129 7.22 -33.35 1.83
C ARG A 129 7.08 -33.51 3.33
N VAL A 130 7.53 -34.65 3.80
CA VAL A 130 7.66 -35.06 5.21
C VAL A 130 8.86 -34.34 5.82
N ALA A 131 8.70 -33.70 6.97
CA ALA A 131 9.81 -33.22 7.80
C ALA A 131 9.71 -33.81 9.21
N ASN A 132 10.76 -34.52 9.62
CA ASN A 132 10.96 -35.15 10.90
C ASN A 132 11.37 -34.14 11.98
N GLY A 133 10.92 -34.46 13.22
CA GLY A 133 10.97 -33.70 14.43
C GLY A 133 12.29 -33.56 15.17
N THR A 134 12.24 -32.82 16.25
CA THR A 134 12.67 -33.26 17.59
C THR A 134 12.22 -32.23 18.64
N SER A 135 11.73 -32.74 19.75
CA SER A 135 11.17 -32.07 20.91
C SER A 135 12.25 -31.63 21.91
N ALA A 136 12.02 -30.51 22.60
CA ALA A 136 12.51 -30.31 23.98
C ALA A 136 11.55 -29.38 24.73
N SER A 137 11.07 -29.88 25.84
CA SER A 137 10.18 -29.28 26.84
C SER A 137 10.96 -28.38 27.81
N ILE A 138 10.42 -27.24 28.24
CA ILE A 138 10.63 -26.62 29.54
C ILE A 138 9.36 -25.90 30.00
N ASP A 139 9.13 -25.93 31.28
CA ASP A 139 7.95 -25.87 32.12
C ASP A 139 7.59 -24.44 32.61
N ASP A 140 6.32 -24.29 32.91
CA ASP A 140 5.61 -23.44 33.89
C ASP A 140 5.86 -21.94 34.05
N GLY A 141 4.78 -21.19 33.82
CA GLY A 141 4.51 -19.88 34.37
C GLY A 141 3.10 -19.38 33.99
N ALA A 142 2.15 -19.57 34.93
CA ALA A 142 0.74 -19.18 34.77
C ALA A 142 0.54 -17.70 34.45
N VAL A 143 -0.19 -17.41 33.38
CA VAL A 143 -0.82 -16.11 33.10
C VAL A 143 -2.31 -16.34 32.79
N GLU A 144 -3.12 -15.58 33.49
CA GLU A 144 -4.57 -15.65 33.59
C GLU A 144 -5.31 -15.63 32.23
N ASN A 145 -6.36 -16.39 32.18
CA ASN A 145 -7.32 -16.56 31.11
C ASN A 145 -7.82 -15.23 30.51
N VAL A 146 -7.40 -14.94 29.30
CA VAL A 146 -8.17 -14.11 28.38
C VAL A 146 -9.11 -15.06 27.63
N THR A 147 -10.39 -14.82 27.76
CA THR A 147 -11.51 -15.56 27.18
C THR A 147 -11.24 -15.93 25.73
N ASP A 148 -11.22 -17.23 25.52
CA ASP A 148 -11.16 -17.91 24.23
C ASP A 148 -12.37 -17.45 23.38
N ASN A 149 -12.14 -16.57 22.40
CA ASN A 149 -13.16 -16.11 21.48
C ASN A 149 -13.25 -17.14 20.35
N THR A 150 -14.06 -18.18 20.58
CA THR A 150 -14.23 -19.35 19.71
C THR A 150 -14.98 -19.05 18.39
N ASP A 151 -15.14 -17.78 17.98
CA ASP A 151 -15.87 -17.35 16.77
C ASP A 151 -14.97 -16.80 15.65
N ALA A 152 -13.70 -17.22 15.56
CA ALA A 152 -12.92 -16.91 14.36
C ALA A 152 -13.51 -17.69 13.17
N PRO A 153 -13.78 -17.04 12.02
CA PRO A 153 -14.33 -17.72 10.85
C PRO A 153 -13.37 -18.82 10.39
N GLU A 154 -13.90 -20.00 10.07
CA GLU A 154 -13.13 -21.15 9.58
C GLU A 154 -12.51 -20.93 8.19
N GLY A 155 -12.76 -19.76 7.55
CA GLY A 155 -12.26 -19.38 6.23
C GLY A 155 -12.54 -17.92 5.90
N LEU A 156 -12.06 -17.47 4.74
CA LEU A 156 -12.29 -16.11 4.27
C LEU A 156 -13.79 -15.81 4.10
N PRO A 157 -14.35 -14.80 4.79
CA PRO A 157 -15.73 -14.40 4.60
C PRO A 157 -15.98 -13.84 3.20
N VAL A 158 -16.94 -14.40 2.47
CA VAL A 158 -17.38 -13.94 1.14
C VAL A 158 -18.85 -13.57 1.19
N PHE A 159 -19.13 -12.29 1.24
CA PHE A 159 -20.48 -11.76 1.28
C PHE A 159 -21.06 -11.62 -0.12
N VAL A 160 -22.25 -12.13 -0.34
CA VAL A 160 -22.93 -12.08 -1.64
C VAL A 160 -24.29 -11.41 -1.47
N ALA A 161 -24.54 -10.36 -2.27
CA ALA A 161 -25.80 -9.62 -2.23
C ALA A 161 -26.22 -9.15 -3.64
N PRO A 162 -27.49 -8.77 -3.86
CA PRO A 162 -27.92 -8.09 -5.07
C PRO A 162 -27.11 -6.82 -5.33
N ALA A 163 -26.80 -6.52 -6.59
CA ALA A 163 -26.00 -5.34 -6.93
C ALA A 163 -26.61 -4.03 -6.40
N SER A 164 -27.93 -3.91 -6.46
CA SER A 164 -28.68 -2.74 -5.94
C SER A 164 -28.53 -2.54 -4.42
N GLU A 165 -28.38 -3.62 -3.67
CA GLU A 165 -28.16 -3.55 -2.22
C GLU A 165 -26.71 -3.14 -1.92
N ILE A 166 -25.72 -3.69 -2.64
CA ILE A 166 -24.33 -3.28 -2.51
C ILE A 166 -24.16 -1.80 -2.87
N GLU A 167 -24.88 -1.30 -3.89
CA GLU A 167 -24.87 0.11 -4.26
C GLU A 167 -25.36 1.01 -3.13
N LYS A 168 -26.46 0.63 -2.47
CA LYS A 168 -26.99 1.36 -1.31
C LYS A 168 -26.00 1.41 -0.16
N LEU A 169 -25.36 0.27 0.14
CA LEU A 169 -24.37 0.16 1.21
C LEU A 169 -23.13 1.00 0.93
N ALA A 170 -22.54 0.83 -0.26
CA ALA A 170 -21.30 1.48 -0.66
C ALA A 170 -21.49 2.97 -1.00
N GLY A 171 -22.70 3.38 -1.38
CA GLY A 171 -23.05 4.73 -1.81
C GLY A 171 -22.74 5.03 -3.30
N TYR A 172 -22.44 4.00 -4.10
CA TYR A 172 -22.20 4.14 -5.54
C TYR A 172 -22.38 2.82 -6.29
N GLU A 173 -22.60 2.89 -7.61
CA GLU A 173 -22.72 1.72 -8.47
C GLU A 173 -21.37 0.98 -8.64
N LEU A 174 -21.38 -0.32 -8.37
CA LEU A 174 -20.19 -1.18 -8.48
C LEU A 174 -19.97 -1.61 -9.94
N THR A 175 -19.32 -0.79 -10.74
CA THR A 175 -19.11 -1.06 -12.16
C THR A 175 -18.13 -2.22 -12.42
N ARG A 176 -17.19 -2.47 -11.51
CA ARG A 176 -16.11 -3.46 -11.68
C ARG A 176 -16.23 -4.71 -10.81
N GLY A 177 -17.31 -4.88 -10.12
CA GLY A 177 -17.83 -6.16 -9.70
C GLY A 177 -17.48 -6.67 -8.33
N VAL A 178 -16.36 -6.36 -7.70
CA VAL A 178 -15.98 -6.93 -6.40
C VAL A 178 -15.23 -5.93 -5.55
N LEU A 179 -15.53 -5.95 -4.25
CA LEU A 179 -14.78 -5.23 -3.22
C LEU A 179 -14.07 -6.24 -2.32
N CYS A 180 -12.89 -5.90 -1.85
CA CYS A 180 -12.16 -6.64 -0.84
C CYS A 180 -11.70 -5.68 0.25
N ALA A 181 -12.05 -5.98 1.50
CA ALA A 181 -11.43 -5.36 2.65
C ALA A 181 -10.10 -6.05 2.92
N MET A 182 -9.04 -5.26 3.08
CA MET A 182 -7.69 -5.77 3.26
C MET A 182 -7.01 -5.09 4.45
N ARG A 183 -6.14 -5.83 5.14
CA ARG A 183 -5.33 -5.30 6.23
C ARG A 183 -4.19 -4.46 5.69
N ARG A 184 -3.97 -3.30 6.29
CA ARG A 184 -2.78 -2.47 6.02
C ARG A 184 -1.54 -3.15 6.59
N LYS A 185 -0.44 -3.06 5.86
CA LYS A 185 0.88 -3.44 6.36
C LYS A 185 1.48 -2.29 7.16
N LEU A 186 2.34 -2.62 8.09
CA LEU A 186 3.26 -1.64 8.67
C LEU A 186 4.17 -1.14 7.54
N LEU A 187 4.34 0.17 7.48
CA LEU A 187 5.26 0.78 6.52
C LEU A 187 6.69 0.63 7.05
N PRO A 188 7.67 0.32 6.18
CA PRO A 188 9.07 0.32 6.57
C PRO A 188 9.55 1.74 6.86
N SER A 189 10.65 1.87 7.56
CA SER A 189 11.38 3.15 7.64
C SER A 189 11.89 3.58 6.26
N VAL A 190 12.21 4.88 6.10
CA VAL A 190 12.77 5.38 4.84
C VAL A 190 14.09 4.68 4.51
N CYS A 191 14.96 4.50 5.49
CA CYS A 191 16.25 3.83 5.32
C CYS A 191 16.07 2.38 4.86
N GLU A 192 15.25 1.61 5.59
CA GLU A 192 14.95 0.23 5.26
C GLU A 192 14.36 0.07 3.85
N LEU A 193 13.41 0.96 3.49
CA LEU A 193 12.82 0.96 2.15
C LEU A 193 13.88 1.15 1.06
N LEU A 194 14.72 2.19 1.20
CA LEU A 194 15.69 2.56 0.19
C LEU A 194 16.86 1.57 0.09
N GLU A 195 17.24 0.94 1.19
CA GLU A 195 18.24 -0.14 1.22
C GLU A 195 17.72 -1.41 0.57
N THR A 196 16.52 -1.85 0.96
CA THR A 196 15.90 -3.08 0.44
C THR A 196 15.64 -3.00 -1.06
N THR A 197 15.20 -1.84 -1.55
CA THR A 197 14.94 -1.61 -2.98
C THR A 197 16.20 -1.29 -3.77
N LYS A 198 17.32 -1.01 -3.10
CA LYS A 198 18.55 -0.47 -3.73
C LYS A 198 18.24 0.73 -4.62
N ALA A 199 17.38 1.61 -4.11
CA ALA A 199 16.79 2.69 -4.86
C ALA A 199 17.81 3.67 -5.43
N ARG A 200 17.64 4.03 -6.69
CA ARG A 200 18.44 5.03 -7.42
C ARG A 200 17.60 6.20 -7.91
N ARG A 201 16.32 5.95 -8.20
CA ARG A 201 15.35 6.97 -8.63
C ARG A 201 14.13 6.89 -7.75
N ILE A 202 13.90 7.91 -6.94
CA ILE A 202 12.74 7.99 -6.06
C ILE A 202 11.93 9.24 -6.35
N ALA A 203 10.64 9.19 -6.03
CA ALA A 203 9.77 10.33 -6.04
C ALA A 203 9.32 10.69 -4.63
N ILE A 204 9.20 11.99 -4.34
CA ILE A 204 8.63 12.49 -3.10
C ILE A 204 7.37 13.27 -3.45
N LEU A 205 6.25 12.86 -2.89
CA LEU A 205 4.96 13.52 -3.08
C LEU A 205 4.70 14.43 -1.89
N GLU A 206 4.83 15.75 -2.10
CA GLU A 206 4.64 16.75 -1.06
C GLU A 206 3.22 17.31 -1.12
N ASP A 207 2.46 17.08 -0.05
CA ASP A 207 1.16 17.71 0.23
C ASP A 207 0.09 17.56 -0.86
N ILE A 208 0.20 16.53 -1.69
CA ILE A 208 -0.79 16.28 -2.75
C ILE A 208 -2.08 15.79 -2.12
N THR A 209 -3.11 16.63 -2.12
CA THR A 209 -4.42 16.37 -1.50
C THR A 209 -5.40 15.64 -2.41
N ASN A 210 -5.14 15.59 -3.71
CA ASN A 210 -5.99 14.91 -4.68
C ASN A 210 -5.58 13.44 -4.86
N HIS A 211 -6.39 12.53 -4.35
CA HIS A 211 -6.19 11.08 -4.46
C HIS A 211 -6.02 10.58 -5.91
N THR A 212 -6.64 11.26 -6.88
CA THR A 212 -6.50 10.93 -8.30
C THR A 212 -5.06 11.17 -8.76
N ASN A 213 -4.47 12.27 -8.33
CA ASN A 213 -3.09 12.62 -8.69
C ASN A 213 -2.08 11.69 -8.04
N VAL A 214 -2.27 11.35 -6.77
CA VAL A 214 -1.43 10.33 -6.10
C VAL A 214 -1.52 8.99 -6.83
N GLY A 215 -2.73 8.51 -7.13
CA GLY A 215 -2.91 7.26 -7.87
C GLY A 215 -2.27 7.28 -9.27
N ALA A 216 -2.37 8.40 -9.99
CA ALA A 216 -1.76 8.57 -11.30
C ALA A 216 -0.22 8.65 -11.22
N ALA A 217 0.34 9.31 -10.20
CA ALA A 217 1.78 9.36 -9.97
C ALA A 217 2.34 7.95 -9.68
N PHE A 218 1.68 7.15 -8.83
CA PHE A 218 2.06 5.76 -8.60
C PHE A 218 2.01 4.91 -9.88
N ARG A 219 1.01 5.15 -10.74
CA ARG A 219 0.91 4.44 -12.02
C ARG A 219 2.04 4.81 -12.97
N SER A 220 2.39 6.09 -13.04
CA SER A 220 3.53 6.57 -13.83
C SER A 220 4.85 6.06 -13.28
N ALA A 221 5.02 6.05 -11.96
CA ALA A 221 6.20 5.52 -11.28
C ALA A 221 6.43 4.04 -11.59
N ALA A 222 5.40 3.21 -11.46
CA ALA A 222 5.46 1.79 -11.81
C ALA A 222 5.83 1.56 -13.28
N ALA A 223 5.23 2.34 -14.19
CA ALA A 223 5.45 2.19 -15.62
C ALA A 223 6.85 2.65 -16.07
N LEU A 224 7.45 3.60 -15.36
CA LEU A 224 8.66 4.29 -15.77
C LEU A 224 9.89 3.96 -14.91
N GLY A 225 9.75 2.97 -14.00
CA GLY A 225 10.90 2.44 -13.26
C GLY A 225 11.40 3.34 -12.13
N ILE A 226 10.48 3.99 -11.41
CA ILE A 226 10.79 4.64 -10.14
C ILE A 226 10.87 3.54 -9.06
N ASP A 227 11.96 3.51 -8.32
CA ASP A 227 12.28 2.43 -7.39
C ASP A 227 11.46 2.50 -6.09
N ALA A 228 11.16 3.73 -5.62
CA ALA A 228 10.35 3.96 -4.42
C ALA A 228 9.65 5.32 -4.45
N ILE A 229 8.56 5.43 -3.67
CA ILE A 229 7.88 6.70 -3.45
C ILE A 229 7.87 7.03 -1.96
N LEU A 230 8.22 8.26 -1.62
CA LEU A 230 8.07 8.83 -0.29
C LEU A 230 6.89 9.80 -0.28
N VAL A 231 6.09 9.76 0.78
CA VAL A 231 4.86 10.56 0.89
C VAL A 231 4.93 11.41 2.15
N THR A 232 4.79 12.73 2.04
CA THR A 232 4.81 13.61 3.22
C THR A 232 3.56 13.43 4.10
N PRO A 233 3.59 13.85 5.39
CA PRO A 233 2.50 13.60 6.33
C PRO A 233 1.14 14.13 5.88
N THR A 234 1.11 15.29 5.24
CA THR A 234 -0.09 15.99 4.77
C THR A 234 -0.58 15.54 3.40
N CYS A 235 0.23 14.76 2.68
CA CYS A 235 -0.19 14.14 1.43
C CYS A 235 -1.29 13.10 1.69
N CYS A 236 -2.28 13.04 0.80
CA CYS A 236 -3.36 12.07 0.94
C CYS A 236 -2.87 10.62 0.87
N ASP A 237 -3.63 9.73 1.47
CA ASP A 237 -3.26 8.33 1.64
C ASP A 237 -3.25 7.57 0.30
N PRO A 238 -2.11 6.94 -0.08
CA PRO A 238 -2.03 6.12 -1.28
C PRO A 238 -2.96 4.89 -1.28
N LEU A 239 -3.31 4.36 -0.09
CA LEU A 239 -4.22 3.22 0.04
C LEU A 239 -5.70 3.63 0.08
N TYR A 240 -6.01 4.94 0.03
CA TYR A 240 -7.40 5.34 -0.12
C TYR A 240 -7.98 4.81 -1.43
N ARG A 241 -9.22 4.30 -1.38
CA ARG A 241 -9.89 3.60 -2.48
C ARG A 241 -9.73 4.27 -3.86
N ARG A 242 -9.87 5.61 -3.93
CA ARG A 242 -9.75 6.34 -5.21
C ARG A 242 -8.32 6.29 -5.76
N ALA A 243 -7.30 6.44 -4.91
CA ALA A 243 -5.90 6.34 -5.33
C ALA A 243 -5.56 4.92 -5.80
N VAL A 244 -5.96 3.91 -5.03
CA VAL A 244 -5.82 2.49 -5.40
C VAL A 244 -6.48 2.19 -6.75
N ARG A 245 -7.70 2.69 -6.97
CA ARG A 245 -8.45 2.49 -8.22
C ARG A 245 -7.80 3.19 -9.41
N VAL A 246 -7.39 4.44 -9.26
CA VAL A 246 -6.74 5.23 -10.34
C VAL A 246 -5.38 4.65 -10.70
N SER A 247 -4.62 4.23 -9.70
CA SER A 247 -3.35 3.54 -9.92
C SER A 247 -3.52 2.18 -10.60
N MET A 248 -4.75 1.67 -10.70
CA MET A 248 -5.01 0.28 -11.13
C MET A 248 -4.27 -0.75 -10.26
N GLY A 249 -4.03 -0.42 -8.98
CA GLY A 249 -3.29 -1.26 -8.03
C GLY A 249 -1.77 -1.21 -8.17
N THR A 250 -1.20 -0.29 -8.96
CA THR A 250 0.27 -0.14 -9.01
C THR A 250 0.84 0.43 -7.71
N VAL A 251 0.02 1.02 -6.86
CA VAL A 251 0.38 1.37 -5.48
C VAL A 251 0.90 0.18 -4.67
N PHE A 252 0.58 -1.04 -5.04
CA PHE A 252 1.08 -2.27 -4.44
C PHE A 252 2.37 -2.78 -5.09
N GLN A 253 2.75 -2.23 -6.24
CA GLN A 253 3.92 -2.65 -7.03
C GLN A 253 5.13 -1.74 -6.81
N VAL A 254 4.90 -0.46 -6.52
CA VAL A 254 5.97 0.48 -6.19
C VAL A 254 6.09 0.56 -4.67
N PRO A 255 7.22 0.17 -4.08
CA PRO A 255 7.46 0.31 -2.65
C PRO A 255 7.32 1.77 -2.22
N TRP A 256 6.70 2.01 -1.06
CA TRP A 256 6.52 3.36 -0.57
C TRP A 256 6.45 3.40 0.95
N THR A 257 6.78 4.56 1.52
CA THR A 257 6.61 4.87 2.93
C THR A 257 6.34 6.35 3.14
N ARG A 258 6.10 6.76 4.38
CA ARG A 258 5.99 8.17 4.76
C ARG A 258 7.34 8.72 5.18
N ILE A 259 7.61 9.98 4.81
CA ILE A 259 8.77 10.74 5.26
C ILE A 259 8.28 11.91 6.12
N GLY A 260 8.99 12.22 7.21
CA GLY A 260 8.58 13.29 8.13
C GLY A 260 7.57 12.86 9.20
N MET A 261 7.35 11.56 9.36
CA MET A 261 6.58 10.98 10.47
C MET A 261 7.56 10.58 11.57
N ASN A 262 7.42 11.18 12.75
CA ASN A 262 8.23 10.84 13.93
C ASN A 262 7.83 9.43 14.43
N THR A 263 8.37 8.40 13.82
CA THR A 263 8.33 7.06 14.38
C THR A 263 9.58 6.92 15.22
N GLY A 264 9.52 7.09 16.53
CA GLY A 264 10.65 7.08 17.47
C GLY A 264 11.60 5.86 17.40
N ILE A 265 11.55 5.09 16.31
CA ILE A 265 12.35 3.91 15.98
C ILE A 265 13.41 4.23 14.90
N GLU A 266 13.23 5.30 14.10
CA GLU A 266 13.99 5.49 12.85
C GLU A 266 15.43 6.00 13.02
N SER A 267 15.79 6.54 14.18
CA SER A 267 17.10 7.17 14.35
C SER A 267 18.24 6.23 14.76
N ALA A 268 17.96 4.97 15.09
CA ALA A 268 18.97 4.07 15.65
C ALA A 268 19.81 3.30 14.62
N ASN A 269 19.39 3.17 13.35
CA ASN A 269 20.01 2.21 12.43
C ASN A 269 20.55 2.75 11.11
N CYS A 270 20.49 4.06 10.84
CA CYS A 270 21.08 4.60 9.61
C CYS A 270 22.55 4.99 9.84
N ASN A 271 23.45 4.06 9.60
CA ASN A 271 24.91 4.22 9.51
C ASN A 271 25.64 4.75 10.76
N GLU A 272 26.39 3.91 11.43
CA GLU A 272 27.33 4.24 12.51
C GLU A 272 28.47 5.21 12.13
N GLY A 273 28.43 5.79 10.94
CA GLY A 273 29.53 6.62 10.40
C GLY A 273 29.21 8.08 10.10
N ALA A 274 27.98 8.53 10.25
CA ALA A 274 27.62 9.91 9.91
C ALA A 274 26.77 10.56 11.01
N ILE A 275 27.35 11.58 11.65
CA ILE A 275 26.76 12.60 12.50
C ILE A 275 26.70 12.24 14.00
N HIS A 276 27.54 12.90 14.77
CA HIS A 276 27.42 13.11 16.21
C HIS A 276 26.30 14.14 16.52
N ALA A 277 25.05 13.81 16.18
CA ALA A 277 23.89 14.46 16.75
C ALA A 277 23.46 13.64 17.97
N SER A 278 23.19 14.28 19.11
CA SER A 278 22.69 13.58 20.28
C SER A 278 21.34 12.96 19.99
N ALA A 279 21.03 11.82 20.61
CA ALA A 279 19.72 11.13 20.44
C ALA A 279 18.53 12.09 20.66
N ASP A 280 18.67 13.10 21.50
CA ASP A 280 17.66 14.12 21.79
C ASP A 280 17.48 15.14 20.65
N GLU A 281 18.53 15.44 19.88
CA GLU A 281 18.43 16.33 18.70
C GLU A 281 17.79 15.61 17.50
N ILE A 282 18.00 14.32 17.37
CA ILE A 282 17.38 13.48 16.32
C ILE A 282 15.89 13.28 16.61
N LEU A 283 15.49 13.19 17.89
CA LEU A 283 14.10 13.07 18.33
C LEU A 283 13.27 14.35 18.20
N GLN A 284 13.89 15.53 18.05
CA GLN A 284 13.19 16.83 17.99
C GLN A 284 12.85 17.29 16.58
N SER A 285 13.22 16.57 15.56
CA SER A 285 13.17 17.10 14.24
C SER A 285 12.62 16.15 13.16
N ASP A 286 11.33 15.98 13.15
CA ASP A 286 10.60 15.36 12.03
C ASP A 286 10.18 16.39 10.98
N ALA A 287 10.82 17.55 11.00
CA ALA A 287 10.42 18.63 10.11
C ALA A 287 10.82 18.33 8.67
N TRP A 288 9.88 17.80 7.89
CA TRP A 288 9.95 17.97 6.45
C TRP A 288 9.91 19.48 6.14
N PRO A 289 10.74 20.02 5.20
CA PRO A 289 11.57 19.25 4.29
C PRO A 289 13.04 19.07 4.73
N VAL A 290 13.55 19.91 5.62
CA VAL A 290 15.01 20.11 5.80
C VAL A 290 15.70 18.83 6.21
N GLN A 291 15.17 18.13 7.19
CA GLN A 291 15.83 16.95 7.74
C GLN A 291 15.59 15.70 6.91
N GLY A 292 14.39 15.54 6.34
CA GLY A 292 14.13 14.49 5.38
C GLY A 292 15.10 14.57 4.20
N LEU A 293 15.34 15.76 3.66
CA LEU A 293 16.31 15.97 2.58
C LEU A 293 17.76 15.78 3.05
N GLN A 294 18.10 16.15 4.28
CA GLN A 294 19.41 15.92 4.86
C GLN A 294 19.68 14.42 5.05
N MET A 295 18.72 13.66 5.55
CA MET A 295 18.78 12.19 5.64
C MET A 295 19.01 11.56 4.27
N LEU A 296 18.25 11.97 3.25
CA LEU A 296 18.44 11.48 1.87
C LEU A 296 19.82 11.79 1.31
N ARG A 297 20.39 12.97 1.61
CA ARG A 297 21.77 13.29 1.26
C ARG A 297 22.77 12.34 1.94
N GLY A 298 22.55 12.01 3.22
CA GLY A 298 23.35 11.01 3.94
C GLY A 298 23.31 9.64 3.29
N LEU A 299 22.19 9.28 2.64
CA LEU A 299 22.03 8.05 1.85
C LEU A 299 22.53 8.16 0.40
N GLY A 300 23.14 9.30 0.03
CA GLY A 300 23.76 9.54 -1.27
C GLY A 300 22.80 10.08 -2.34
N PHE A 301 21.58 10.46 -1.99
CA PHE A 301 20.66 11.08 -2.95
C PHE A 301 20.94 12.56 -3.15
N LYS A 302 20.83 13.01 -4.39
CA LYS A 302 20.58 14.41 -4.75
C LYS A 302 19.08 14.63 -4.86
N SER A 303 18.63 15.84 -4.51
CA SER A 303 17.21 16.21 -4.56
C SER A 303 16.92 17.25 -5.63
N ALA A 304 15.86 17.05 -6.39
CA ALA A 304 15.41 17.92 -7.46
C ALA A 304 13.95 18.36 -7.22
N ALA A 305 13.77 19.61 -6.82
CA ALA A 305 12.45 20.22 -6.65
C ALA A 305 11.85 20.56 -8.03
N LEU A 306 10.69 19.98 -8.37
CA LEU A 306 9.98 20.33 -9.61
C LEU A 306 9.20 21.63 -9.39
N ALA A 307 9.83 22.74 -9.70
CA ALA A 307 9.30 24.08 -9.47
C ALA A 307 9.82 25.08 -10.52
N LEU A 308 9.07 26.17 -10.68
CA LEU A 308 9.43 27.26 -11.61
C LEU A 308 9.93 28.46 -10.79
N ASN A 309 11.22 28.74 -10.90
CA ASN A 309 11.83 29.99 -10.42
C ASN A 309 12.95 30.44 -11.37
N ASP A 310 13.54 31.61 -11.11
CA ASP A 310 14.56 32.19 -11.98
C ASP A 310 15.83 31.33 -12.13
N ASN A 311 16.14 30.53 -11.10
CA ASN A 311 17.33 29.66 -11.06
C ASN A 311 17.04 28.23 -11.48
N SER A 312 15.85 27.91 -11.99
CA SER A 312 15.49 26.55 -12.38
C SER A 312 16.26 26.09 -13.61
N ILE A 313 16.94 24.95 -13.48
CA ILE A 313 17.54 24.25 -14.63
C ILE A 313 16.47 23.47 -15.41
N SER A 314 16.76 23.14 -16.65
CA SER A 314 15.84 22.35 -17.47
C SER A 314 15.83 20.88 -17.02
N LEU A 315 14.70 20.20 -17.14
CA LEU A 315 14.53 18.79 -16.78
C LEU A 315 15.46 17.85 -17.56
N ASP A 316 15.86 18.24 -18.77
CA ASP A 316 16.78 17.48 -19.62
C ASP A 316 18.26 17.79 -19.37
N ASP A 317 18.57 18.66 -18.38
CA ASP A 317 19.94 19.01 -18.02
C ASP A 317 20.78 17.75 -17.70
N PRO A 318 21.96 17.61 -18.31
CA PRO A 318 22.83 16.44 -18.10
C PRO A 318 23.19 16.17 -16.63
N GLN A 319 23.31 17.21 -15.80
CA GLN A 319 23.63 17.07 -14.37
C GLN A 319 22.66 16.15 -13.63
N LEU A 320 21.36 16.18 -13.98
CA LEU A 320 20.35 15.35 -13.35
C LEU A 320 20.51 13.88 -13.73
N LYS A 321 20.94 13.60 -14.96
CA LYS A 321 21.16 12.23 -15.47
C LYS A 321 22.43 11.61 -14.92
N GLU A 322 23.43 12.42 -14.62
CA GLU A 322 24.71 12.00 -14.05
C GLU A 322 24.59 11.66 -12.56
N CYS A 323 23.52 12.11 -11.87
CA CYS A 323 23.28 11.72 -10.49
C CYS A 323 23.12 10.20 -10.37
N GLU A 324 23.96 9.56 -9.57
CA GLU A 324 23.81 8.13 -9.28
C GLU A 324 22.47 7.84 -8.61
N LYS A 325 22.12 8.64 -7.58
CA LYS A 325 20.85 8.58 -6.86
C LYS A 325 20.16 9.94 -6.93
N LEU A 326 18.89 9.96 -7.35
CA LEU A 326 18.11 11.18 -7.51
C LEU A 326 16.71 11.04 -6.91
N ALA A 327 16.32 11.99 -6.06
CA ALA A 327 15.00 12.16 -5.51
C ALA A 327 14.28 13.32 -6.23
N VAL A 328 13.17 13.05 -6.88
CA VAL A 328 12.35 14.08 -7.55
C VAL A 328 11.21 14.48 -6.62
N VAL A 329 11.15 15.74 -6.23
CA VAL A 329 10.11 16.27 -5.33
C VAL A 329 9.01 16.93 -6.17
N LEU A 330 7.78 16.48 -5.94
CA LEU A 330 6.57 16.89 -6.65
C LEU A 330 5.59 17.50 -5.65
N GLY A 331 5.19 18.75 -5.88
CA GLY A 331 4.28 19.49 -5.01
C GLY A 331 2.81 19.36 -5.40
N THR A 332 1.95 20.00 -4.60
CA THR A 332 0.51 20.07 -4.84
C THR A 332 0.15 20.92 -6.06
N GLU A 333 -1.09 20.77 -6.54
CA GLU A 333 -1.65 21.65 -7.57
C GLU A 333 -1.99 23.02 -6.98
N GLY A 334 -1.67 24.07 -7.72
CA GLY A 334 -1.89 25.46 -7.33
C GLY A 334 -0.67 26.06 -6.65
N ASP A 335 -0.41 25.75 -5.41
CA ASP A 335 0.69 26.35 -4.63
C ASP A 335 2.07 25.74 -4.95
N GLY A 336 2.10 24.54 -5.52
CA GLY A 336 3.34 23.83 -5.86
C GLY A 336 4.08 23.30 -4.63
N LEU A 337 5.40 23.40 -4.64
CA LEU A 337 6.28 23.08 -3.53
C LEU A 337 6.45 24.30 -2.61
N SER A 338 6.63 24.07 -1.31
CA SER A 338 6.95 25.16 -0.40
C SER A 338 8.30 25.81 -0.71
N ASP A 339 8.45 27.11 -0.45
CA ASP A 339 9.73 27.81 -0.61
C ASP A 339 10.84 27.16 0.24
N HIS A 340 10.48 26.61 1.41
CA HIS A 340 11.41 25.88 2.25
C HIS A 340 11.91 24.59 1.60
N THR A 341 11.04 23.86 0.94
CA THR A 341 11.41 22.65 0.20
C THR A 341 12.29 22.98 -0.99
N ILE A 342 11.91 24.01 -1.77
CA ILE A 342 12.69 24.47 -2.93
C ILE A 342 14.10 24.87 -2.48
N ALA A 343 14.22 25.69 -1.41
CA ALA A 343 15.49 26.16 -0.87
C ALA A 343 16.37 25.04 -0.30
N ALA A 344 15.76 23.97 0.21
CA ALA A 344 16.46 22.84 0.82
C ALA A 344 16.94 21.81 -0.21
N CYS A 345 16.38 21.78 -1.43
CA CYS A 345 16.77 20.86 -2.49
C CYS A 345 18.14 21.24 -3.12
N ASP A 346 18.82 20.23 -3.72
CA ASP A 346 20.08 20.45 -4.42
C ASP A 346 19.86 21.13 -5.78
N TYR A 347 18.73 20.86 -6.43
CA TYR A 347 18.35 21.44 -7.72
C TYR A 347 16.91 21.94 -7.69
N THR A 348 16.64 23.06 -8.35
CA THR A 348 15.31 23.44 -8.77
C THR A 348 15.19 23.18 -10.26
N VAL A 349 14.16 22.44 -10.68
CA VAL A 349 14.03 21.89 -12.02
C VAL A 349 12.70 22.29 -12.63
N LYS A 350 12.74 22.77 -13.87
CA LYS A 350 11.53 23.08 -14.64
C LYS A 350 11.38 22.18 -15.87
N ILE A 351 10.14 21.85 -16.18
CA ILE A 351 9.78 21.28 -17.48
C ILE A 351 9.69 22.44 -18.48
N PRO A 352 10.50 22.46 -19.54
CA PRO A 352 10.38 23.50 -20.57
C PRO A 352 8.99 23.46 -21.22
N MET A 353 8.25 24.57 -21.19
CA MET A 353 6.91 24.66 -21.73
C MET A 353 6.79 25.75 -22.80
N ALA A 354 5.84 25.56 -23.71
CA ALA A 354 5.54 26.52 -24.78
C ALA A 354 4.36 27.42 -24.41
N HIS A 355 4.17 28.47 -25.16
CA HIS A 355 2.98 29.35 -25.11
C HIS A 355 2.71 30.03 -23.77
N GLY A 356 3.72 30.19 -22.90
CA GLY A 356 3.55 30.85 -21.61
C GLY A 356 2.75 30.00 -20.59
N VAL A 357 2.70 28.67 -20.77
CA VAL A 357 2.13 27.78 -19.80
C VAL A 357 3.13 27.59 -18.64
N ASP A 358 2.69 27.80 -17.42
CA ASP A 358 3.56 27.81 -16.23
C ASP A 358 3.66 26.45 -15.55
N SER A 359 2.61 25.63 -15.61
CA SER A 359 2.54 24.37 -14.89
C SER A 359 1.76 23.29 -15.66
N LEU A 360 2.03 22.05 -15.32
CA LEU A 360 1.24 20.88 -15.67
C LEU A 360 0.56 20.33 -14.43
N ASN A 361 -0.59 19.67 -14.62
CA ASN A 361 -1.12 18.81 -13.57
C ASN A 361 -0.03 17.86 -13.05
N VAL A 362 0.07 17.68 -11.73
CA VAL A 362 1.16 16.94 -11.09
C VAL A 362 1.30 15.50 -11.59
N ALA A 363 0.19 14.86 -11.98
CA ALA A 363 0.24 13.53 -12.57
C ALA A 363 0.90 13.53 -13.96
N ALA A 364 0.68 14.57 -14.76
CA ALA A 364 1.35 14.74 -16.05
C ALA A 364 2.82 15.12 -15.85
N ALA A 365 3.10 16.05 -14.95
CA ALA A 365 4.46 16.46 -14.58
C ALA A 365 5.28 15.27 -14.09
N SER A 366 4.71 14.40 -13.22
CA SER A 366 5.37 13.20 -12.75
C SER A 366 5.74 12.24 -13.89
N ALA A 367 4.84 12.02 -14.85
CA ALA A 367 5.11 11.14 -15.98
C ALA A 367 6.25 11.66 -16.87
N VAL A 368 6.28 12.97 -17.14
CA VAL A 368 7.34 13.61 -17.92
C VAL A 368 8.68 13.52 -17.19
N ALA A 369 8.70 13.86 -15.88
CA ALA A 369 9.90 13.84 -15.06
C ALA A 369 10.46 12.40 -14.93
N PHE A 370 9.61 11.43 -14.66
CA PHE A 370 10.03 10.02 -14.52
C PHE A 370 10.56 9.45 -15.83
N TRP A 371 9.92 9.80 -16.96
CA TRP A 371 10.42 9.39 -18.27
C TRP A 371 11.82 9.93 -18.57
N GLU A 372 12.06 11.21 -18.31
CA GLU A 372 13.33 11.86 -18.64
C GLU A 372 14.45 11.43 -17.69
N LEU A 373 14.16 11.26 -16.39
CA LEU A 373 15.14 11.00 -15.35
C LEU A 373 15.33 9.51 -15.01
N ARG A 374 14.62 8.59 -15.69
CA ARG A 374 14.77 7.14 -15.45
C ARG A 374 16.21 6.68 -15.73
N VAL A 375 16.64 5.65 -15.02
CA VAL A 375 17.90 4.96 -15.34
C VAL A 375 17.73 4.26 -16.68
N ARG A 376 18.63 4.52 -17.60
CA ARG A 376 18.68 3.88 -18.94
C ARG A 376 19.67 2.75 -18.95
#